data_5019204a3c0a771cb483287cf04bb113
#
_entry.id   5019204a3c0a771cb483287cf04bb113
#
_cell.length_a   1.000
_cell.length_b   1.000
_cell.length_c   1.000
_cell.angle_alpha   90.00
_cell.angle_beta   90.00
_cell.angle_gamma   90.00
#
_symmetry.space_group_name_H-M   'P 1'
#
loop_
_entity.id
_entity.type
_entity.pdbx_description
1 polymer ?
#
loop_
_entity_poly.entity_id
_entity_poly.type
_entity_poly.pdbx_seq_one_letter_code
_entity_poly.pdbx_strand_id
1 'polypeptide(L)'
;MKQKQYKLTSEGIAELKTELDMLISSRSELAERIKSAREFGDLSENAEYSSARQDQERAEIRIAEIENILNNSEVIKQPKKNDTVSLGNTVVLKDGKTEKTFTIVGSVEADPMEGKISNESPIGQALLGKKLGEKVEIKTPSATNTYTIKEIN
;
A
#
# COMPACT_ATOMS: atom_id res chain seq x y z
N MET A 1 21.45 -13.64 -4.60
CA MET A 1 20.16 -13.03 -5.01
C MET A 1 20.06 -11.66 -4.36
N LYS A 2 19.78 -10.60 -5.12
CA LYS A 2 19.49 -9.28 -4.53
C LYS A 2 18.18 -9.41 -3.76
N GLN A 3 18.21 -9.20 -2.45
CA GLN A 3 16.99 -9.07 -1.66
C GLN A 3 16.15 -7.92 -2.22
N LYS A 4 14.87 -8.17 -2.41
CA LYS A 4 13.93 -7.15 -2.89
C LYS A 4 13.85 -6.06 -1.84
N GLN A 5 14.36 -4.88 -2.15
CA GLN A 5 14.32 -3.73 -1.26
C GLN A 5 13.01 -2.97 -1.48
N TYR A 6 12.26 -2.76 -0.42
CA TYR A 6 10.98 -2.05 -0.47
C TYR A 6 11.21 -0.56 -0.22
N LYS A 7 10.65 0.28 -1.06
CA LYS A 7 10.69 1.74 -0.86
C LYS A 7 9.42 2.17 -0.16
N LEU A 8 9.55 2.78 1.00
CA LEU A 8 8.44 3.20 1.86
C LEU A 8 8.59 4.65 2.30
N THR A 9 7.47 5.35 2.39
CA THR A 9 7.42 6.65 3.09
C THR A 9 7.51 6.43 4.60
N SER A 10 7.86 7.48 5.36
CA SER A 10 7.83 7.41 6.83
C SER A 10 6.42 7.12 7.35
N GLU A 11 5.39 7.63 6.66
CA GLU A 11 3.99 7.38 6.96
C GLU A 11 3.63 5.91 6.74
N GLY A 12 4.01 5.34 5.59
CA GLY A 12 3.77 3.92 5.28
C GLY A 12 4.46 2.97 6.27
N ILE A 13 5.66 3.31 6.74
CA ILE A 13 6.33 2.56 7.81
C ILE A 13 5.54 2.62 9.11
N ALA A 14 5.03 3.80 9.48
CA ALA A 14 4.22 3.97 10.69
C ALA A 14 2.90 3.17 10.61
N GLU A 15 2.23 3.20 9.46
CA GLU A 15 1.02 2.41 9.22
C GLU A 15 1.27 0.90 9.33
N LEU A 16 2.35 0.39 8.71
CA LEU A 16 2.72 -1.02 8.80
C LEU A 16 3.07 -1.45 10.22
N LYS A 17 3.76 -0.61 10.99
CA LYS A 17 4.04 -0.90 12.40
C LYS A 17 2.77 -0.95 13.24
N THR A 18 1.83 -0.05 13.00
CA THR A 18 0.53 -0.04 13.68
C THR A 18 -0.27 -1.30 13.34
N GLU A 19 -0.32 -1.69 12.07
CA GLU A 19 -0.95 -2.94 11.63
C GLU A 19 -0.31 -4.17 12.30
N LEU A 20 1.02 -4.21 12.34
CA LEU A 20 1.77 -5.29 13.00
C LEU A 20 1.41 -5.41 14.47
N ASP A 21 1.39 -4.30 15.20
CA ASP A 21 1.05 -4.29 16.63
C ASP A 21 -0.39 -4.77 16.86
N MET A 22 -1.34 -4.37 16.01
CA MET A 22 -2.73 -4.83 16.06
C MET A 22 -2.84 -6.34 15.82
N LEU A 23 -2.14 -6.87 14.82
CA LEU A 23 -2.14 -8.30 14.51
C LEU A 23 -1.53 -9.13 15.63
N ILE A 24 -0.40 -8.68 16.18
CA ILE A 24 0.24 -9.35 17.33
C ILE A 24 -0.70 -9.34 18.55
N SER A 25 -1.37 -8.22 18.82
CA SER A 25 -2.33 -8.10 19.91
C SER A 25 -3.55 -9.00 19.73
N SER A 26 -3.95 -9.30 18.49
CA SER A 26 -5.09 -10.18 18.20
C SER A 26 -4.81 -11.67 18.45
N ARG A 27 -3.55 -12.06 18.63
CA ARG A 27 -3.17 -13.49 18.82
C ARG A 27 -3.87 -14.14 20.00
N SER A 28 -3.97 -13.44 21.12
CA SER A 28 -4.63 -13.97 22.32
C SER A 28 -6.12 -14.19 22.11
N GLU A 29 -6.81 -13.28 21.46
CA GLU A 29 -8.23 -13.40 21.11
C GLU A 29 -8.48 -14.57 20.17
N LEU A 30 -7.66 -14.71 19.13
CA LEU A 30 -7.75 -15.83 18.19
C LEU A 30 -7.50 -17.18 18.88
N ALA A 31 -6.53 -17.24 19.80
CA ALA A 31 -6.26 -18.43 20.58
C ALA A 31 -7.46 -18.83 21.47
N GLU A 32 -8.11 -17.86 22.11
CA GLU A 32 -9.33 -18.10 22.90
C GLU A 32 -10.51 -18.55 22.03
N ARG A 33 -10.69 -17.96 20.85
CA ARG A 33 -11.73 -18.42 19.90
C ARG A 33 -11.49 -19.87 19.47
N ILE A 34 -10.26 -20.26 19.18
CA ILE A 34 -9.90 -21.63 18.80
C ILE A 34 -10.17 -22.58 19.97
N LYS A 35 -9.77 -22.21 21.19
CA LYS A 35 -10.02 -22.98 22.41
C LYS A 35 -11.51 -23.21 22.64
N SER A 36 -12.31 -22.14 22.60
CA SER A 36 -13.77 -22.20 22.78
C SER A 36 -14.43 -23.05 21.69
N ALA A 37 -14.00 -22.95 20.44
CA ALA A 37 -14.54 -23.77 19.36
C ALA A 37 -14.24 -25.26 19.53
N ARG A 38 -13.09 -25.63 20.11
CA ARG A 38 -12.74 -27.02 20.43
C ARG A 38 -13.68 -27.64 21.45
N GLU A 39 -14.20 -26.85 22.36
CA GLU A 39 -15.09 -27.34 23.43
C GLU A 39 -16.49 -27.72 22.91
N PHE A 40 -16.86 -27.31 21.68
CA PHE A 40 -18.15 -27.60 21.07
C PHE A 40 -18.25 -28.96 20.35
N GLY A 41 -17.23 -29.81 20.37
CA GLY A 41 -17.30 -31.20 19.93
C GLY A 41 -16.50 -31.50 18.65
N ASP A 42 -17.11 -32.15 17.65
CA ASP A 42 -16.42 -32.65 16.47
C ASP A 42 -15.77 -31.52 15.65
N LEU A 43 -14.44 -31.50 15.60
CA LEU A 43 -13.64 -30.46 14.92
C LEU A 43 -13.72 -30.55 13.40
N SER A 44 -14.05 -31.70 12.85
CA SER A 44 -14.14 -31.91 11.39
C SER A 44 -15.34 -31.19 10.76
N GLU A 45 -16.43 -31.00 11.51
CA GLU A 45 -17.67 -30.35 11.09
C GLU A 45 -17.91 -29.00 11.77
N ASN A 46 -16.95 -28.55 12.59
CA ASN A 46 -17.08 -27.30 13.34
C ASN A 46 -16.63 -26.11 12.49
N ALA A 47 -17.61 -25.39 11.91
CA ALA A 47 -17.37 -24.20 11.08
C ALA A 47 -16.66 -23.08 11.85
N GLU A 48 -16.97 -22.88 13.15
CA GLU A 48 -16.32 -21.85 13.97
C GLU A 48 -14.84 -22.18 14.23
N TYR A 49 -14.52 -23.45 14.50
CA TYR A 49 -13.14 -23.89 14.64
C TYR A 49 -12.35 -23.66 13.35
N SER A 50 -12.91 -24.06 12.20
CA SER A 50 -12.27 -23.87 10.89
C SER A 50 -12.07 -22.39 10.58
N SER A 51 -13.05 -21.55 10.85
CA SER A 51 -12.98 -20.10 10.67
C SER A 51 -11.90 -19.48 11.56
N ALA A 52 -11.87 -19.80 12.85
CA ALA A 52 -10.88 -19.27 13.79
C ALA A 52 -9.45 -19.70 13.42
N ARG A 53 -9.27 -20.94 12.94
CA ARG A 53 -7.98 -21.41 12.43
C ARG A 53 -7.52 -20.68 11.18
N GLN A 54 -8.43 -20.43 10.24
CA GLN A 54 -8.12 -19.64 9.04
C GLN A 54 -7.75 -18.19 9.38
N ASP A 55 -8.46 -17.58 10.31
CA ASP A 55 -8.16 -16.21 10.75
C ASP A 55 -6.78 -16.15 11.42
N GLN A 56 -6.42 -17.14 12.24
CA GLN A 56 -5.08 -17.26 12.84
C GLN A 56 -4.00 -17.38 11.75
N GLU A 57 -4.20 -18.26 10.79
CA GLU A 57 -3.24 -18.47 9.69
C GLU A 57 -3.04 -17.20 8.86
N ARG A 58 -4.11 -16.49 8.51
CA ARG A 58 -4.04 -15.22 7.80
C ARG A 58 -3.28 -14.16 8.59
N ALA A 59 -3.54 -14.07 9.90
CA ALA A 59 -2.83 -13.13 10.76
C ALA A 59 -1.33 -13.45 10.82
N GLU A 60 -0.93 -14.70 10.99
CA GLU A 60 0.48 -15.10 11.04
C GLU A 60 1.21 -14.87 9.69
N ILE A 61 0.55 -15.17 8.58
CA ILE A 61 1.10 -14.87 7.24
C ILE A 61 1.31 -13.37 7.07
N ARG A 62 0.33 -12.56 7.47
CA ARG A 62 0.43 -11.11 7.36
C ARG A 62 1.50 -10.52 8.28
N ILE A 63 1.64 -11.03 9.48
CA ILE A 63 2.73 -10.65 10.41
C ILE A 63 4.09 -10.91 9.77
N ALA A 64 4.31 -12.10 9.25
CA ALA A 64 5.58 -12.47 8.61
C ALA A 64 5.87 -11.59 7.38
N GLU A 65 4.85 -11.27 6.60
CA GLU A 65 4.96 -10.37 5.44
C GLU A 65 5.37 -8.96 5.87
N ILE A 66 4.70 -8.37 6.86
CA ILE A 66 5.01 -7.03 7.36
C ILE A 66 6.41 -6.98 7.94
N GLU A 67 6.80 -7.96 8.75
CA GLU A 67 8.16 -8.05 9.31
C GLU A 67 9.22 -8.12 8.20
N ASN A 68 8.98 -8.92 7.16
CA ASN A 68 9.89 -8.99 6.01
C ASN A 68 9.99 -7.65 5.27
N ILE A 69 8.85 -6.96 5.05
CA ILE A 69 8.83 -5.65 4.42
C ILE A 69 9.62 -4.63 5.25
N LEU A 70 9.36 -4.55 6.56
CA LEU A 70 10.03 -3.60 7.45
C LEU A 70 11.53 -3.86 7.55
N ASN A 71 11.95 -5.12 7.60
CA ASN A 71 13.36 -5.51 7.67
C ASN A 71 14.13 -5.23 6.36
N ASN A 72 13.45 -5.16 5.23
CA ASN A 72 14.04 -4.94 3.91
C ASN A 72 13.59 -3.61 3.29
N SER A 73 13.13 -2.67 4.10
CA SER A 73 12.66 -1.37 3.63
C SER A 73 13.74 -0.30 3.64
N GLU A 74 13.67 0.56 2.64
CA GLU A 74 14.41 1.83 2.57
C GLU A 74 13.39 2.98 2.71
N VAL A 75 13.66 3.90 3.65
CA VAL A 75 12.81 5.08 3.85
C VAL A 75 13.04 6.07 2.72
N ILE A 76 11.96 6.41 2.04
CA ILE A 76 11.97 7.49 1.05
C ILE A 76 12.04 8.81 1.82
N LYS A 77 13.13 9.55 1.63
CA LYS A 77 13.21 10.93 2.12
C LYS A 77 12.19 11.76 1.38
N GLN A 78 11.41 12.57 2.11
CA GLN A 78 10.51 13.52 1.46
C GLN A 78 11.31 14.37 0.47
N PRO A 79 10.90 14.38 -0.80
CA PRO A 79 11.61 15.17 -1.79
C PRO A 79 11.50 16.65 -1.40
N LYS A 80 12.61 17.38 -1.53
CA LYS A 80 12.56 18.84 -1.45
C LYS A 80 11.61 19.34 -2.53
N LYS A 81 10.91 20.45 -2.30
CA LYS A 81 10.11 21.12 -3.33
C LYS A 81 10.93 21.25 -4.60
N ASN A 82 10.66 20.41 -5.56
CA ASN A 82 11.29 20.41 -6.87
C ASN A 82 10.20 20.58 -7.92
N ASP A 83 10.53 21.21 -9.02
CA ASP A 83 9.64 21.33 -10.16
C ASP A 83 9.48 20.00 -10.94
N THR A 84 10.06 18.92 -10.43
CA THR A 84 10.08 17.60 -11.05
C THR A 84 9.45 16.56 -10.14
N VAL A 85 8.56 15.72 -10.69
CA VAL A 85 7.89 14.65 -9.95
C VAL A 85 8.88 13.56 -9.57
N SER A 86 8.94 13.25 -8.29
CA SER A 86 9.73 12.16 -7.72
C SER A 86 8.91 11.31 -6.76
N LEU A 87 9.46 10.17 -6.37
CA LEU A 87 8.83 9.27 -5.42
C LEU A 87 8.59 9.98 -4.08
N GLY A 88 7.36 9.89 -3.57
CA GLY A 88 6.90 10.60 -2.37
C GLY A 88 6.20 11.93 -2.64
N ASN A 89 6.23 12.44 -3.87
CA ASN A 89 5.49 13.64 -4.23
C ASN A 89 4.00 13.39 -4.38
N THR A 90 3.22 14.41 -4.03
CA THR A 90 1.80 14.52 -4.38
C THR A 90 1.64 15.44 -5.58
N VAL A 91 1.00 14.95 -6.62
CA VAL A 91 0.84 15.63 -7.90
C VAL A 91 -0.63 15.92 -8.15
N VAL A 92 -0.94 17.18 -8.48
CA VAL A 92 -2.28 17.56 -8.93
C VAL A 92 -2.28 17.65 -10.45
N LEU A 93 -3.12 16.82 -11.07
CA LEU A 93 -3.31 16.75 -12.52
C LEU A 93 -4.61 17.43 -12.90
N LYS A 94 -4.59 18.20 -13.98
CA LYS A 94 -5.75 18.89 -14.52
C LYS A 94 -6.05 18.42 -15.94
N ASP A 95 -7.31 18.04 -16.17
CA ASP A 95 -7.89 17.78 -17.48
C ASP A 95 -9.11 18.69 -17.68
N GLY A 96 -8.96 19.78 -18.42
CA GLY A 96 -10.02 20.74 -18.62
C GLY A 96 -10.57 21.31 -17.31
N LYS A 97 -11.74 20.81 -16.90
CA LYS A 97 -12.42 21.24 -15.66
C LYS A 97 -12.20 20.29 -14.47
N THR A 98 -11.61 19.12 -14.70
CA THR A 98 -11.45 18.06 -13.68
C THR A 98 -10.03 18.07 -13.14
N GLU A 99 -9.91 18.00 -11.82
CA GLU A 99 -8.63 17.86 -11.13
C GLU A 99 -8.56 16.49 -10.45
N LYS A 100 -7.41 15.85 -10.54
CA LYS A 100 -7.10 14.59 -9.84
C LYS A 100 -5.81 14.74 -9.07
N THR A 101 -5.78 14.23 -7.85
CA THR A 101 -4.62 14.25 -6.99
C THR A 101 -4.09 12.84 -6.79
N PHE A 102 -2.80 12.64 -7.05
CA PHE A 102 -2.12 11.37 -6.85
C PHE A 102 -0.85 11.57 -6.04
N THR A 103 -0.59 10.64 -5.14
CA THR A 103 0.69 10.56 -4.43
C THR A 103 1.48 9.37 -4.98
N ILE A 104 2.72 9.61 -5.39
CA ILE A 104 3.59 8.55 -5.91
C ILE A 104 4.29 7.86 -4.75
N VAL A 105 4.00 6.58 -4.57
CA VAL A 105 4.51 5.77 -3.45
C VAL A 105 5.17 4.48 -3.97
N GLY A 106 5.82 3.75 -3.08
CA GLY A 106 6.30 2.40 -3.40
C GLY A 106 5.14 1.41 -3.57
N SER A 107 5.40 0.29 -4.23
CA SER A 107 4.36 -0.71 -4.58
C SER A 107 3.61 -1.28 -3.36
N VAL A 108 4.25 -1.31 -2.20
CA VAL A 108 3.65 -1.81 -0.94
C VAL A 108 2.59 -0.87 -0.38
N GLU A 109 2.78 0.44 -0.55
CA GLU A 109 1.86 1.48 -0.07
C GLU A 109 0.78 1.85 -1.08
N ALA A 110 0.83 1.31 -2.29
CA ALA A 110 -0.10 1.68 -3.36
C ALA A 110 -1.54 1.33 -2.99
N ASP A 111 -2.39 2.34 -3.03
CA ASP A 111 -3.83 2.23 -2.86
C ASP A 111 -4.53 3.23 -3.80
N PRO A 112 -4.98 2.77 -4.98
CA PRO A 112 -5.66 3.63 -5.94
C PRO A 112 -6.92 4.31 -5.39
N MET A 113 -7.59 3.70 -4.41
CA MET A 113 -8.79 4.27 -3.79
C MET A 113 -8.47 5.50 -2.94
N GLU A 114 -7.27 5.53 -2.35
CA GLU A 114 -6.75 6.68 -1.61
C GLU A 114 -5.90 7.64 -2.47
N GLY A 115 -5.80 7.39 -3.78
CA GLY A 115 -4.98 8.19 -4.68
C GLY A 115 -3.47 7.91 -4.54
N LYS A 116 -3.09 6.84 -3.88
CA LYS A 116 -1.69 6.40 -3.76
C LYS A 116 -1.32 5.49 -4.94
N ILE A 117 -0.49 5.99 -5.83
CA ILE A 117 -0.11 5.31 -7.07
C ILE A 117 1.30 4.76 -6.95
N SER A 118 1.47 3.49 -7.30
CA SER A 118 2.78 2.86 -7.35
C SER A 118 3.69 3.51 -8.39
N ASN A 119 4.94 3.74 -8.03
CA ASN A 119 5.98 4.16 -8.95
C ASN A 119 6.24 3.16 -10.10
N GLU A 120 5.87 1.90 -9.91
CA GLU A 120 5.99 0.83 -10.91
C GLU A 120 4.75 0.74 -11.82
N SER A 121 3.65 1.40 -11.46
CA SER A 121 2.44 1.42 -12.28
C SER A 121 2.61 2.27 -13.56
N PRO A 122 1.82 2.00 -14.61
CA PRO A 122 1.87 2.82 -15.83
C PRO A 122 1.65 4.32 -15.59
N ILE A 123 0.74 4.67 -14.68
CA ILE A 123 0.47 6.07 -14.31
C ILE A 123 1.67 6.65 -13.55
N GLY A 124 2.19 5.92 -12.58
CA GLY A 124 3.36 6.34 -11.80
C GLY A 124 4.59 6.55 -12.68
N GLN A 125 4.86 5.64 -13.60
CA GLN A 125 5.97 5.76 -14.55
C GLN A 125 5.79 6.93 -15.51
N ALA A 126 4.57 7.21 -15.94
CA ALA A 126 4.28 8.36 -16.81
C ALA A 126 4.48 9.71 -16.10
N LEU A 127 4.25 9.75 -14.77
CA LEU A 127 4.38 10.98 -13.97
C LEU A 127 5.81 11.21 -13.49
N LEU A 128 6.56 10.18 -13.15
CA LEU A 128 7.94 10.31 -12.66
C LEU A 128 8.84 11.04 -13.66
N GLY A 129 9.60 12.01 -13.16
CA GLY A 129 10.51 12.82 -13.96
C GLY A 129 9.86 13.94 -14.76
N LYS A 130 8.53 14.06 -14.70
CA LYS A 130 7.79 15.16 -15.34
C LYS A 130 7.91 16.44 -14.53
N LYS A 131 7.85 17.57 -15.23
CA LYS A 131 7.95 18.90 -14.63
C LYS A 131 6.59 19.55 -14.46
N LEU A 132 6.54 20.53 -13.58
CA LEU A 132 5.37 21.40 -13.42
C LEU A 132 4.98 22.02 -14.77
N GLY A 133 3.70 21.94 -15.12
CA GLY A 133 3.17 22.44 -16.40
C GLY A 133 3.31 21.49 -17.60
N GLU A 134 4.03 20.36 -17.46
CA GLU A 134 4.11 19.35 -18.51
C GLU A 134 2.80 18.60 -18.69
N LYS A 135 2.56 18.17 -19.94
CA LYS A 135 1.42 17.31 -20.29
C LYS A 135 1.83 15.85 -20.13
N VAL A 136 0.95 15.06 -19.53
CA VAL A 136 1.12 13.62 -19.33
C VAL A 136 -0.03 12.87 -19.98
N GLU A 137 0.28 11.93 -20.85
CA GLU A 137 -0.69 10.98 -21.39
C GLU A 137 -0.85 9.78 -20.46
N ILE A 138 -2.08 9.55 -20.02
CA ILE A 138 -2.43 8.36 -19.25
C ILE A 138 -3.31 7.47 -20.10
N LYS A 139 -2.78 6.30 -20.46
CA LYS A 139 -3.49 5.29 -21.23
C LYS A 139 -4.22 4.35 -20.28
N THR A 140 -5.53 4.28 -20.43
CA THR A 140 -6.38 3.29 -19.78
C THR A 140 -6.97 2.35 -20.82
N PRO A 141 -7.49 1.15 -20.46
CA PRO A 141 -8.14 0.25 -21.41
C PRO A 141 -9.31 0.87 -22.19
N SER A 142 -9.94 1.89 -21.62
CA SER A 142 -11.12 2.55 -22.20
C SER A 142 -10.80 3.85 -22.95
N ALA A 143 -9.70 4.52 -22.63
CA ALA A 143 -9.37 5.83 -23.23
C ALA A 143 -7.92 6.23 -22.97
N THR A 144 -7.42 7.17 -23.80
CA THR A 144 -6.18 7.90 -23.55
C THR A 144 -6.55 9.32 -23.15
N ASN A 145 -6.17 9.71 -21.94
CA ASN A 145 -6.44 11.04 -21.40
C ASN A 145 -5.13 11.81 -21.24
N THR A 146 -5.16 13.08 -21.60
CA THR A 146 -4.02 13.99 -21.45
C THR A 146 -4.29 14.92 -20.27
N TYR A 147 -3.39 14.91 -19.30
CA TYR A 147 -3.44 15.80 -18.13
C TYR A 147 -2.26 16.75 -18.12
N THR A 148 -2.46 17.92 -17.53
CA THR A 148 -1.38 18.87 -17.26
C THR A 148 -1.05 18.83 -15.77
N ILE A 149 0.24 18.81 -15.43
CA ILE A 149 0.71 18.86 -14.05
C ILE A 149 0.54 20.29 -13.54
N LYS A 150 -0.40 20.47 -12.60
CA LYS A 150 -0.74 21.78 -12.02
C LYS A 150 0.10 22.10 -10.81
N GLU A 151 0.33 21.12 -9.94
CA GLU A 151 1.09 21.27 -8.69
C GLU A 151 1.91 20.01 -8.41
N ILE A 152 3.07 20.20 -7.78
CA ILE A 152 3.94 19.15 -7.25
C ILE A 152 4.26 19.53 -5.80
N ASN A 153 3.85 18.70 -4.83
CA ASN A 153 4.05 18.94 -3.41
C ASN A 153 4.88 17.82 -2.76
#